data_ccb5be5d75e1b3b392036bbe5b3062d6
#
_entry.id   ccb5be5d75e1b3b392036bbe5b3062d6
#
_cell.length_a   1.000
_cell.length_b   1.000
_cell.length_c   1.000
_cell.angle_alpha   90.00
_cell.angle_beta   90.00
_cell.angle_gamma   90.00
#
_symmetry.space_group_name_H-M   'P 1'
#
loop_
_entity.id
_entity.type
_entity.pdbx_description
1 polymer ?
#
loop_
_entity_poly.entity_id
_entity_poly.type
_entity_poly.pdbx_seq_one_letter_code
_entity_poly.pdbx_strand_id
1 'polypeptide(L)'
;RNLMHCNWSSPGYGEINGNGMVFFGAGDGVCYAFNPKPVPDGDLAILEEIWKFDCVPDKYKMENGEPIKYPAAEGPSELISTPVFYKNRVYIAIGQDPEHGEGVGNLVCIDASKKGDITKDGAIWSYDKINRTISTCSIDPETGLLFMSDYSGFVYCLDAETGQEYWVHDMKAHMWGSTLVADGKVFLGDEDGDLVVLAATKEKKVLNEVYFGAPIYSTPVVANGTLYVGTQTHLYAIGK
;
A
#
# COMPACT_ATOMS: atom_id res chain seq x y z
N ARG A 1 13.08 -20.29 -2.00
CA ARG A 1 11.91 -19.91 -2.79
C ARG A 1 12.34 -18.95 -3.90
N ASN A 2 11.97 -19.24 -5.10
CA ASN A 2 12.32 -18.36 -6.22
C ASN A 2 11.28 -17.24 -6.25
N LEU A 3 11.66 -16.06 -5.82
CA LEU A 3 10.87 -14.86 -6.02
C LEU A 3 11.03 -14.45 -7.49
N MET A 4 9.95 -14.44 -8.23
CA MET A 4 9.94 -14.24 -9.68
C MET A 4 10.40 -12.84 -10.09
N HIS A 5 10.32 -11.88 -9.18
CA HIS A 5 10.62 -10.47 -9.41
C HIS A 5 11.43 -9.84 -8.28
N CYS A 6 11.90 -8.61 -8.48
CA CYS A 6 12.53 -7.80 -7.45
C CYS A 6 11.53 -7.48 -6.33
N ASN A 7 12.04 -7.35 -5.11
CA ASN A 7 11.24 -6.94 -3.97
C ASN A 7 11.28 -5.41 -3.87
N TRP A 8 10.22 -4.74 -4.27
CA TRP A 8 10.10 -3.27 -4.26
C TRP A 8 9.55 -2.73 -2.95
N SER A 9 8.83 -3.57 -2.19
CA SER A 9 8.22 -3.21 -0.91
C SER A 9 9.28 -2.94 0.16
N SER A 10 9.01 -1.98 1.03
CA SER A 10 9.79 -1.82 2.28
C SER A 10 9.17 -2.67 3.39
N PRO A 11 9.97 -3.14 4.39
CA PRO A 11 9.41 -3.84 5.53
C PRO A 11 8.60 -2.88 6.42
N GLY A 12 7.43 -3.35 6.88
CA GLY A 12 6.64 -2.72 7.93
C GLY A 12 6.95 -3.33 9.31
N TYR A 13 6.60 -2.64 10.39
CA TYR A 13 6.75 -3.13 11.76
C TYR A 13 5.50 -2.86 12.58
N GLY A 14 5.17 -3.77 13.49
CA GLY A 14 4.11 -3.61 14.47
C GLY A 14 4.31 -4.49 15.69
N GLU A 15 3.54 -4.24 16.74
CA GLU A 15 3.59 -5.03 17.99
C GLU A 15 2.19 -5.50 18.37
N ILE A 16 2.09 -6.79 18.70
CA ILE A 16 0.88 -7.41 19.23
C ILE A 16 1.20 -7.99 20.61
N ASN A 17 0.54 -7.49 21.64
CA ASN A 17 0.76 -7.92 23.04
C ASN A 17 2.24 -7.91 23.45
N GLY A 18 2.98 -6.88 23.03
CA GLY A 18 4.41 -6.72 23.33
C GLY A 18 5.34 -7.61 22.48
N ASN A 19 4.82 -8.34 21.53
CA ASN A 19 5.62 -9.11 20.57
C ASN A 19 5.71 -8.36 19.25
N GLY A 20 6.92 -7.96 18.89
CA GLY A 20 7.21 -7.31 17.60
C GLY A 20 7.05 -8.26 16.44
N MET A 21 6.66 -7.72 15.29
CA MET A 21 6.58 -8.42 14.00
C MET A 21 7.11 -7.52 12.90
N VAL A 22 7.85 -8.10 11.96
CA VAL A 22 8.25 -7.46 10.71
C VAL A 22 7.38 -8.00 9.59
N PHE A 23 6.76 -7.12 8.84
CA PHE A 23 5.91 -7.47 7.71
C PHE A 23 6.62 -7.14 6.40
N PHE A 24 6.50 -8.00 5.42
CA PHE A 24 7.13 -7.80 4.11
C PHE A 24 6.22 -8.26 2.98
N GLY A 25 6.03 -7.38 1.99
CA GLY A 25 5.35 -7.70 0.74
C GLY A 25 6.36 -8.19 -0.29
N ALA A 26 6.12 -9.34 -0.89
CA ALA A 26 7.08 -9.94 -1.80
C ALA A 26 6.58 -9.97 -3.25
N GLY A 27 7.51 -10.13 -4.19
CA GLY A 27 7.24 -10.19 -5.63
C GLY A 27 6.43 -11.41 -6.07
N ASP A 28 6.14 -12.36 -5.16
CA ASP A 28 5.23 -13.48 -5.39
C ASP A 28 3.77 -13.18 -5.01
N GLY A 29 3.46 -11.92 -4.69
CA GLY A 29 2.13 -11.49 -4.28
C GLY A 29 1.74 -11.90 -2.85
N VAL A 30 2.70 -12.41 -2.07
CA VAL A 30 2.48 -12.90 -0.70
C VAL A 30 3.01 -11.91 0.33
N CYS A 31 2.18 -11.55 1.30
CA CYS A 31 2.60 -10.82 2.49
C CYS A 31 3.07 -11.80 3.56
N TYR A 32 4.25 -11.56 4.10
CA TYR A 32 4.89 -12.37 5.14
C TYR A 32 5.00 -11.59 6.44
N ALA A 33 4.86 -12.28 7.57
CA ALA A 33 5.24 -11.76 8.88
C ALA A 33 6.33 -12.62 9.51
N PHE A 34 7.31 -11.94 10.09
CA PHE A 34 8.48 -12.58 10.68
C PHE A 34 8.67 -12.14 12.14
N ASN A 35 9.26 -13.02 12.93
CA ASN A 35 9.80 -12.66 14.22
C ASN A 35 11.00 -11.71 14.00
N PRO A 36 11.04 -10.51 14.62
CA PRO A 36 12.14 -9.57 14.41
C PRO A 36 13.47 -10.03 15.04
N LYS A 37 13.45 -11.06 15.89
CA LYS A 37 14.66 -11.63 16.49
C LYS A 37 15.21 -12.72 15.57
N PRO A 38 16.40 -12.50 14.97
CA PRO A 38 16.98 -13.50 14.11
C PRO A 38 17.46 -14.73 14.89
N VAL A 39 17.41 -15.88 14.25
CA VAL A 39 17.99 -17.14 14.72
C VAL A 39 19.16 -17.56 13.86
N PRO A 40 20.21 -18.22 14.41
CA PRO A 40 21.32 -18.73 13.62
C PRO A 40 20.86 -19.80 12.61
N ASP A 41 21.37 -19.73 11.38
CA ASP A 41 21.22 -20.76 10.36
C ASP A 41 22.56 -20.90 9.61
N GLY A 42 23.42 -21.80 10.07
CA GLY A 42 24.80 -21.92 9.60
C GLY A 42 25.58 -20.63 9.83
N ASP A 43 26.13 -20.05 8.74
CA ASP A 43 26.84 -18.77 8.74
C ASP A 43 25.91 -17.56 8.60
N LEU A 44 24.59 -17.77 8.54
CA LEU A 44 23.58 -16.74 8.37
C LEU A 44 22.76 -16.55 9.65
N ALA A 45 22.02 -15.46 9.70
CA ALA A 45 20.96 -15.22 10.66
C ALA A 45 19.66 -14.98 9.88
N ILE A 46 18.64 -15.77 10.17
CA ILE A 46 17.34 -15.72 9.49
C ILE A 46 16.24 -15.26 10.42
N LEU A 47 15.19 -14.65 9.87
CA LEU A 47 13.96 -14.36 10.58
C LEU A 47 12.98 -15.53 10.42
N GLU A 48 12.43 -16.01 11.55
CA GLU A 48 11.43 -17.07 11.52
C GLU A 48 10.08 -16.52 11.04
N GLU A 49 9.47 -17.19 10.04
CA GLU A 49 8.13 -16.86 9.55
C GLU A 49 7.09 -17.14 10.65
N ILE A 50 6.26 -16.12 10.94
CA ILE A 50 5.11 -16.25 11.85
C ILE A 50 3.87 -16.65 11.06
N TRP A 51 3.60 -15.93 9.96
CA TRP A 51 2.53 -16.21 9.03
C TRP A 51 2.83 -15.70 7.63
N LYS A 52 2.08 -16.21 6.68
CA LYS A 52 2.02 -15.70 5.30
C LYS A 52 0.59 -15.62 4.82
N PHE A 53 0.31 -14.67 3.93
CA PHE A 53 -0.98 -14.44 3.30
C PHE A 53 -0.79 -14.12 1.83
N ASP A 54 -1.40 -14.91 0.94
CA ASP A 54 -1.43 -14.65 -0.49
C ASP A 54 -2.48 -13.56 -0.78
N CYS A 55 -2.00 -12.38 -1.20
CA CYS A 55 -2.82 -11.17 -1.40
C CYS A 55 -3.50 -11.14 -2.78
N VAL A 56 -3.11 -12.05 -3.69
CA VAL A 56 -3.71 -12.15 -5.04
C VAL A 56 -4.95 -13.04 -4.98
N PRO A 57 -6.16 -12.49 -5.20
CA PRO A 57 -7.38 -13.30 -5.19
C PRO A 57 -7.39 -14.40 -6.26
N ASP A 58 -8.02 -15.55 -5.97
CA ASP A 58 -8.09 -16.69 -6.88
C ASP A 58 -8.71 -16.34 -8.24
N LYS A 59 -9.67 -15.41 -8.29
CA LYS A 59 -10.28 -14.92 -9.54
C LYS A 59 -9.27 -14.32 -10.53
N TYR A 60 -8.11 -13.92 -10.05
CA TYR A 60 -7.02 -13.40 -10.88
C TYR A 60 -5.97 -14.47 -11.22
N LYS A 61 -6.06 -15.66 -10.66
CA LYS A 61 -5.13 -16.77 -10.92
C LYS A 61 -5.74 -17.82 -11.81
N MET A 62 -7.06 -18.06 -11.68
CA MET A 62 -7.77 -19.17 -12.30
C MET A 62 -9.02 -18.69 -13.02
N GLU A 63 -9.24 -19.22 -14.23
CA GLU A 63 -10.48 -19.04 -14.98
C GLU A 63 -10.96 -20.40 -15.50
N ASN A 64 -12.21 -20.76 -15.23
CA ASN A 64 -12.80 -22.04 -15.61
C ASN A 64 -11.99 -23.29 -15.20
N GLY A 65 -11.23 -23.19 -14.08
CA GLY A 65 -10.41 -24.28 -13.57
C GLY A 65 -8.99 -24.35 -14.16
N GLU A 66 -8.65 -23.45 -15.07
CA GLU A 66 -7.31 -23.35 -15.70
C GLU A 66 -6.58 -22.08 -15.23
N PRO A 67 -5.24 -22.11 -15.12
CA PRO A 67 -4.46 -20.93 -14.79
C PRO A 67 -4.58 -19.85 -15.87
N ILE A 68 -4.85 -18.61 -15.42
CA ILE A 68 -4.85 -17.44 -16.31
C ILE A 68 -3.39 -17.13 -16.70
N LYS A 69 -3.17 -16.90 -18.01
CA LYS A 69 -1.86 -16.52 -18.52
C LYS A 69 -1.74 -15.00 -18.59
N TYR A 70 -0.76 -14.47 -17.88
CA TYR A 70 -0.41 -13.06 -17.90
C TYR A 70 0.82 -12.82 -18.79
N PRO A 71 0.97 -11.62 -19.40
CA PRO A 71 2.18 -11.26 -20.17
C PRO A 71 3.44 -11.28 -19.30
N ALA A 72 3.36 -10.81 -18.06
CA ALA A 72 4.45 -10.84 -17.10
C ALA A 72 4.61 -12.23 -16.48
N ALA A 73 5.84 -12.68 -16.30
CA ALA A 73 6.15 -13.97 -15.71
C ALA A 73 5.77 -14.05 -14.22
N GLU A 74 5.68 -12.91 -13.57
CA GLU A 74 5.30 -12.71 -12.17
C GLU A 74 3.83 -13.01 -11.91
N GLY A 75 3.03 -13.04 -12.96
CA GLY A 75 1.60 -13.30 -12.88
C GLY A 75 0.76 -12.01 -12.90
N PRO A 76 -0.40 -12.01 -12.23
CA PRO A 76 -1.37 -10.91 -12.32
C PRO A 76 -0.91 -9.64 -11.60
N SER A 77 -0.21 -9.78 -10.49
CA SER A 77 0.29 -8.68 -9.65
C SER A 77 1.24 -9.19 -8.58
N GLU A 78 1.98 -8.26 -7.99
CA GLU A 78 2.95 -8.43 -6.92
C GLU A 78 2.68 -7.44 -5.78
N LEU A 79 3.50 -7.46 -4.73
CA LEU A 79 3.41 -6.50 -3.63
C LEU A 79 4.53 -5.47 -3.73
N ILE A 80 4.22 -4.30 -4.30
CA ILE A 80 5.11 -3.14 -4.38
C ILE A 80 4.89 -2.22 -3.18
N SER A 81 3.64 -2.10 -2.72
CA SER A 81 3.27 -1.29 -1.57
C SER A 81 3.89 -1.81 -0.27
N THR A 82 4.19 -0.91 0.67
CA THR A 82 4.66 -1.28 2.01
C THR A 82 3.50 -1.74 2.88
N PRO A 83 3.63 -2.86 3.63
CA PRO A 83 2.62 -3.27 4.62
C PRO A 83 2.47 -2.22 5.73
N VAL A 84 1.24 -1.78 6.01
CA VAL A 84 0.93 -0.82 7.07
C VAL A 84 0.27 -1.54 8.23
N PHE A 85 0.87 -1.42 9.43
CA PHE A 85 0.30 -2.00 10.64
C PHE A 85 -0.55 -0.97 11.40
N TYR A 86 -1.79 -1.35 11.73
CA TYR A 86 -2.69 -0.55 12.54
C TYR A 86 -3.68 -1.45 13.30
N LYS A 87 -3.79 -1.28 14.63
CA LYS A 87 -4.74 -2.02 15.49
C LYS A 87 -4.72 -3.55 15.29
N ASN A 88 -3.54 -4.17 15.37
CA ASN A 88 -3.34 -5.61 15.17
C ASN A 88 -3.72 -6.13 13.78
N ARG A 89 -3.74 -5.26 12.77
CA ARG A 89 -4.05 -5.57 11.38
C ARG A 89 -2.93 -5.08 10.47
N VAL A 90 -2.78 -5.76 9.35
CA VAL A 90 -1.88 -5.34 8.26
C VAL A 90 -2.70 -5.00 7.04
N TYR A 91 -2.45 -3.84 6.46
CA TYR A 91 -3.08 -3.33 5.25
C TYR A 91 -2.05 -3.31 4.14
N ILE A 92 -2.37 -3.94 3.03
CA ILE A 92 -1.47 -4.03 1.88
C ILE A 92 -2.28 -4.20 0.59
N ALA A 93 -1.79 -3.65 -0.51
CA ALA A 93 -2.43 -3.78 -1.80
C ALA A 93 -1.49 -4.39 -2.83
N ILE A 94 -2.04 -5.17 -3.74
CA ILE A 94 -1.32 -5.71 -4.89
C ILE A 94 -1.30 -4.70 -6.04
N GLY A 95 -0.26 -4.79 -6.85
CA GLY A 95 -0.08 -4.02 -8.06
C GLY A 95 0.98 -4.60 -8.95
N GLN A 96 1.22 -3.94 -10.05
CA GLN A 96 2.19 -4.34 -11.04
C GLN A 96 3.03 -3.13 -11.42
N ASP A 97 4.33 -3.35 -11.64
CA ASP A 97 5.21 -2.35 -12.23
C ASP A 97 4.61 -1.86 -13.57
N PRO A 98 4.48 -0.55 -13.78
CA PRO A 98 3.93 -0.01 -15.03
C PRO A 98 4.62 -0.49 -16.31
N GLU A 99 5.90 -0.87 -16.24
CA GLU A 99 6.67 -1.39 -17.38
C GLU A 99 6.38 -2.87 -17.66
N HIS A 100 5.76 -3.62 -16.73
CA HIS A 100 5.50 -5.06 -16.84
C HIS A 100 4.05 -5.42 -17.18
N GLY A 101 3.23 -4.45 -17.53
CA GLY A 101 1.85 -4.66 -17.94
C GLY A 101 0.84 -3.93 -17.07
N GLU A 102 -0.44 -4.25 -17.26
CA GLU A 102 -1.51 -3.52 -16.56
C GLU A 102 -1.71 -4.00 -15.12
N GLY A 103 -1.52 -5.31 -14.85
CA GLY A 103 -1.76 -5.88 -13.53
C GLY A 103 -3.22 -5.75 -13.07
N VAL A 104 -3.46 -6.21 -11.85
CA VAL A 104 -4.75 -6.12 -11.18
C VAL A 104 -4.57 -5.52 -9.79
N GLY A 105 -5.62 -4.94 -9.22
CA GLY A 105 -5.61 -4.36 -7.88
C GLY A 105 -6.45 -5.16 -6.89
N ASN A 106 -6.04 -5.16 -5.65
CA ASN A 106 -6.79 -5.63 -4.49
C ASN A 106 -6.12 -5.08 -3.23
N LEU A 107 -6.87 -4.38 -2.41
CA LEU A 107 -6.42 -3.95 -1.08
C LEU A 107 -7.00 -4.91 -0.04
N VAL A 108 -6.16 -5.43 0.84
CA VAL A 108 -6.60 -6.38 1.87
C VAL A 108 -6.20 -5.90 3.27
N CYS A 109 -7.09 -6.13 4.22
CA CYS A 109 -6.85 -6.01 5.65
C CYS A 109 -6.70 -7.42 6.24
N ILE A 110 -5.53 -7.72 6.78
CA ILE A 110 -5.13 -9.02 7.28
C ILE A 110 -5.12 -9.00 8.82
N ASP A 111 -5.65 -10.04 9.46
CA ASP A 111 -5.52 -10.27 10.89
C ASP A 111 -4.08 -10.70 11.23
N ALA A 112 -3.29 -9.75 11.76
CA ALA A 112 -1.90 -9.98 12.08
C ALA A 112 -1.68 -10.88 13.30
N SER A 113 -2.73 -11.23 14.06
CA SER A 113 -2.62 -12.09 15.25
C SER A 113 -2.56 -13.60 14.93
N LYS A 114 -2.84 -13.98 13.69
CA LYS A 114 -2.87 -15.37 13.23
C LYS A 114 -1.45 -15.94 13.02
N LYS A 115 -1.37 -17.25 12.74
CA LYS A 115 -0.11 -17.98 12.54
C LYS A 115 -0.22 -18.99 11.39
N GLY A 116 0.92 -19.25 10.72
CA GLY A 116 1.03 -20.21 9.62
C GLY A 116 0.53 -19.65 8.29
N ASP A 117 0.07 -20.53 7.41
CA ASP A 117 -0.54 -20.08 6.14
C ASP A 117 -1.99 -19.68 6.40
N ILE A 118 -2.22 -18.37 6.43
CA ILE A 118 -3.52 -17.77 6.76
C ILE A 118 -4.28 -17.29 5.52
N THR A 119 -3.89 -17.69 4.32
CA THR A 119 -4.50 -17.25 3.06
C THR A 119 -6.03 -17.45 3.05
N LYS A 120 -6.52 -18.54 3.63
CA LYS A 120 -7.96 -18.88 3.57
C LYS A 120 -8.84 -18.10 4.53
N ASP A 121 -8.30 -17.66 5.65
CA ASP A 121 -9.09 -17.12 6.77
C ASP A 121 -8.46 -15.88 7.43
N GLY A 122 -7.34 -15.39 6.89
CA GLY A 122 -6.60 -14.25 7.42
C GLY A 122 -7.17 -12.88 7.01
N ALA A 123 -7.92 -12.80 5.92
CA ALA A 123 -8.53 -11.54 5.50
C ALA A 123 -9.69 -11.18 6.43
N ILE A 124 -9.65 -9.96 7.00
CA ILE A 124 -10.78 -9.36 7.72
C ILE A 124 -11.75 -8.77 6.70
N TRP A 125 -11.21 -8.06 5.71
CA TRP A 125 -11.93 -7.57 4.54
C TRP A 125 -10.97 -7.42 3.35
N SER A 126 -11.54 -7.33 2.16
CA SER A 126 -10.86 -7.11 0.90
C SER A 126 -11.63 -6.10 0.05
N TYR A 127 -10.91 -5.22 -0.64
CA TYR A 127 -11.47 -4.21 -1.50
C TYR A 127 -10.86 -4.34 -2.90
N ASP A 128 -11.68 -4.80 -3.85
CA ASP A 128 -11.27 -5.18 -5.21
C ASP A 128 -11.68 -4.19 -6.30
N LYS A 129 -12.21 -3.02 -5.91
CA LYS A 129 -12.54 -1.93 -6.83
C LYS A 129 -11.35 -1.01 -7.13
N ILE A 130 -10.24 -1.19 -6.43
CA ILE A 130 -8.99 -0.50 -6.68
C ILE A 130 -8.29 -1.11 -7.90
N ASN A 131 -7.70 -0.28 -8.75
CA ASN A 131 -6.82 -0.76 -9.81
C ASN A 131 -5.44 -1.14 -9.23
N ARG A 132 -4.51 -1.60 -10.07
CA ARG A 132 -3.14 -1.87 -9.63
C ARG A 132 -2.56 -0.68 -8.88
N THR A 133 -1.82 -0.95 -7.81
CA THR A 133 -1.19 0.11 -7.04
C THR A 133 0.26 -0.19 -6.71
N ILE A 134 1.09 0.83 -6.78
CA ILE A 134 2.48 0.84 -6.30
C ILE A 134 2.61 1.69 -5.03
N SER A 135 1.51 2.29 -4.59
CA SER A 135 1.44 3.21 -3.45
C SER A 135 1.19 2.47 -2.14
N THR A 136 1.61 3.06 -1.05
CA THR A 136 1.34 2.60 0.32
C THR A 136 0.14 3.38 0.87
N CYS A 137 -0.78 2.71 1.55
CA CYS A 137 -1.90 3.39 2.20
C CYS A 137 -1.45 4.21 3.40
N SER A 138 -2.21 5.24 3.74
CA SER A 138 -2.09 5.95 5.01
C SER A 138 -3.39 5.86 5.80
N ILE A 139 -3.27 5.78 7.13
CA ILE A 139 -4.42 5.68 8.03
C ILE A 139 -4.35 6.83 9.01
N ASP A 140 -5.45 7.57 9.13
CA ASP A 140 -5.62 8.56 10.18
C ASP A 140 -5.99 7.85 11.49
N PRO A 141 -5.13 7.86 12.50
CA PRO A 141 -5.38 7.15 13.75
C PRO A 141 -6.53 7.75 14.59
N GLU A 142 -6.88 9.01 14.37
CA GLU A 142 -7.95 9.69 15.09
C GLU A 142 -9.32 9.31 14.57
N THR A 143 -9.47 9.23 13.25
CA THR A 143 -10.77 8.94 12.59
C THR A 143 -10.94 7.48 12.19
N GLY A 144 -9.84 6.74 12.04
CA GLY A 144 -9.83 5.39 11.49
C GLY A 144 -10.08 5.34 9.98
N LEU A 145 -9.90 6.47 9.28
CA LEU A 145 -10.01 6.53 7.83
C LEU A 145 -8.70 6.07 7.18
N LEU A 146 -8.83 5.21 6.19
CA LEU A 146 -7.74 4.72 5.35
C LEU A 146 -7.81 5.44 3.99
N PHE A 147 -6.66 5.92 3.53
CA PHE A 147 -6.51 6.53 2.23
C PHE A 147 -5.50 5.72 1.41
N MET A 148 -5.87 5.42 0.17
CA MET A 148 -5.07 4.63 -0.74
C MET A 148 -5.20 5.21 -2.15
N SER A 149 -4.11 5.25 -2.90
CA SER A 149 -4.15 5.61 -4.32
C SER A 149 -3.79 4.42 -5.19
N ASP A 150 -4.36 4.36 -6.39
CA ASP A 150 -3.91 3.45 -7.43
C ASP A 150 -3.08 4.18 -8.50
N TYR A 151 -2.41 3.42 -9.35
CA TYR A 151 -1.57 3.98 -10.41
C TYR A 151 -2.39 4.77 -11.45
N SER A 152 -3.67 4.40 -11.67
CA SER A 152 -4.53 5.09 -12.62
C SER A 152 -4.96 6.50 -12.19
N GLY A 153 -4.62 6.92 -10.95
CA GLY A 153 -4.90 8.25 -10.42
C GLY A 153 -6.14 8.32 -9.54
N PHE A 154 -6.75 7.20 -9.18
CA PHE A 154 -7.87 7.22 -8.24
C PHE A 154 -7.38 7.12 -6.79
N VAL A 155 -7.98 7.92 -5.94
CA VAL A 155 -7.73 7.97 -4.49
C VAL A 155 -8.99 7.57 -3.76
N TYR A 156 -8.86 6.60 -2.89
CA TYR A 156 -9.97 6.00 -2.15
C TYR A 156 -9.90 6.38 -0.68
N CYS A 157 -11.05 6.73 -0.10
CA CYS A 157 -11.23 6.86 1.34
C CYS A 157 -12.11 5.71 1.83
N LEU A 158 -11.53 4.87 2.68
CA LEU A 158 -12.21 3.71 3.24
C LEU A 158 -12.24 3.80 4.77
N ASP A 159 -13.16 3.08 5.36
CA ASP A 159 -13.10 2.74 6.78
C ASP A 159 -12.04 1.65 7.00
N ALA A 160 -11.02 1.92 7.80
CA ALA A 160 -9.94 0.95 8.04
C ALA A 160 -10.44 -0.32 8.76
N GLU A 161 -11.51 -0.23 9.52
CA GLU A 161 -12.02 -1.37 10.27
C GLU A 161 -12.87 -2.32 9.41
N THR A 162 -13.67 -1.76 8.51
CA THR A 162 -14.69 -2.50 7.74
C THR A 162 -14.42 -2.61 6.26
N GLY A 163 -13.53 -1.79 5.69
CA GLY A 163 -13.31 -1.68 4.25
C GLY A 163 -14.42 -0.92 3.50
N GLN A 164 -15.37 -0.30 4.24
CA GLN A 164 -16.44 0.49 3.61
C GLN A 164 -15.85 1.70 2.87
N GLU A 165 -16.20 1.83 1.59
CA GLU A 165 -15.87 3.01 0.80
C GLU A 165 -16.74 4.19 1.20
N TYR A 166 -16.11 5.35 1.45
CA TYR A 166 -16.80 6.62 1.65
C TYR A 166 -16.80 7.47 0.39
N TRP A 167 -15.66 7.58 -0.28
CA TRP A 167 -15.54 8.33 -1.53
C TRP A 167 -14.31 7.90 -2.34
N VAL A 168 -14.38 8.27 -3.61
CA VAL A 168 -13.27 8.17 -4.57
C VAL A 168 -13.03 9.55 -5.17
N HIS A 169 -11.75 9.92 -5.32
CA HIS A 169 -11.30 11.14 -5.99
C HIS A 169 -10.44 10.77 -7.19
N ASP A 170 -10.68 11.42 -8.32
CA ASP A 170 -9.93 11.25 -9.56
C ASP A 170 -8.92 12.41 -9.71
N MET A 171 -7.63 12.10 -9.66
CA MET A 171 -6.51 13.03 -9.87
C MET A 171 -6.33 13.39 -11.33
N LYS A 172 -6.87 12.55 -12.26
CA LYS A 172 -6.75 12.67 -13.71
C LYS A 172 -5.33 12.49 -14.29
N ALA A 173 -4.40 12.11 -13.46
CA ALA A 173 -3.02 11.78 -13.81
C ALA A 173 -2.54 10.57 -13.02
N HIS A 174 -1.48 9.90 -13.47
CA HIS A 174 -0.96 8.74 -12.77
C HIS A 174 -0.34 9.11 -11.42
N MET A 175 -0.49 8.23 -10.44
CA MET A 175 0.08 8.39 -9.11
C MET A 175 1.17 7.37 -8.84
N TRP A 176 2.38 7.86 -8.61
CA TRP A 176 3.56 7.09 -8.23
C TRP A 176 3.80 7.12 -6.72
N GLY A 177 3.55 8.26 -6.12
CA GLY A 177 3.69 8.48 -4.68
C GLY A 177 2.54 7.90 -3.87
N SER A 178 2.77 7.77 -2.58
CA SER A 178 1.75 7.33 -1.62
C SER A 178 0.97 8.52 -1.07
N THR A 179 -0.16 8.25 -0.43
CA THR A 179 -0.91 9.26 0.31
C THR A 179 -0.17 9.62 1.61
N LEU A 180 -0.25 10.89 2.03
CA LEU A 180 0.19 11.35 3.34
C LEU A 180 -0.99 11.90 4.12
N VAL A 181 -1.28 11.35 5.30
CA VAL A 181 -2.25 11.92 6.23
C VAL A 181 -1.51 12.70 7.31
N ALA A 182 -1.84 13.99 7.46
CA ALA A 182 -1.32 14.83 8.52
C ALA A 182 -2.28 15.98 8.82
N ASP A 183 -2.45 16.34 10.09
CA ASP A 183 -3.25 17.48 10.54
C ASP A 183 -4.67 17.51 9.93
N GLY A 184 -5.35 16.36 9.93
CA GLY A 184 -6.71 16.23 9.38
C GLY A 184 -6.81 16.42 7.86
N LYS A 185 -5.70 16.28 7.14
CA LYS A 185 -5.59 16.45 5.69
C LYS A 185 -4.90 15.26 5.03
N VAL A 186 -5.24 15.02 3.76
CA VAL A 186 -4.58 14.06 2.90
C VAL A 186 -3.85 14.83 1.80
N PHE A 187 -2.56 14.59 1.66
CA PHE A 187 -1.71 15.21 0.65
C PHE A 187 -1.36 14.18 -0.42
N LEU A 188 -1.48 14.56 -1.68
CA LEU A 188 -1.36 13.70 -2.85
C LEU A 188 -0.61 14.45 -3.94
N GLY A 189 0.39 13.81 -4.55
CA GLY A 189 1.06 14.35 -5.74
C GLY A 189 0.90 13.42 -6.92
N ASP A 190 0.85 13.96 -8.13
CA ASP A 190 0.73 13.21 -9.37
C ASP A 190 1.85 13.49 -10.38
N GLU A 191 1.84 12.75 -11.49
CA GLU A 191 2.88 12.90 -12.52
C GLU A 191 2.73 14.14 -13.41
N ASP A 192 1.57 14.80 -13.42
CA ASP A 192 1.39 16.08 -14.09
C ASP A 192 1.94 17.25 -13.27
N GLY A 193 2.20 17.04 -11.97
CA GLY A 193 2.79 18.01 -11.05
C GLY A 193 1.78 18.74 -10.21
N ASP A 194 0.58 18.22 -10.06
CA ASP A 194 -0.43 18.72 -9.16
C ASP A 194 -0.26 18.12 -7.76
N LEU A 195 -0.31 18.98 -6.75
CA LEU A 195 -0.46 18.61 -5.35
C LEU A 195 -1.91 18.90 -4.93
N VAL A 196 -2.68 17.85 -4.67
CA VAL A 196 -4.03 17.96 -4.16
C VAL A 196 -4.04 17.76 -2.65
N VAL A 197 -4.80 18.58 -1.94
CA VAL A 197 -5.02 18.49 -0.50
C VAL A 197 -6.51 18.27 -0.25
N LEU A 198 -6.84 17.12 0.34
CA LEU A 198 -8.20 16.76 0.72
C LEU A 198 -8.36 16.80 2.23
N ALA A 199 -9.59 17.01 2.70
CA ALA A 199 -9.91 16.80 4.11
C ALA A 199 -9.92 15.30 4.43
N ALA A 200 -9.31 14.90 5.57
CA ALA A 200 -9.34 13.53 6.05
C ALA A 200 -10.69 13.25 6.74
N THR A 201 -11.78 13.26 5.96
CA THR A 201 -13.17 13.12 6.45
C THR A 201 -13.97 12.13 5.61
N LYS A 202 -15.08 11.62 6.17
CA LYS A 202 -16.01 10.73 5.45
C LYS A 202 -16.72 11.40 4.26
N GLU A 203 -16.76 12.72 4.27
CA GLU A 203 -17.28 13.51 3.14
C GLU A 203 -16.11 14.01 2.29
N LYS A 204 -16.17 13.79 0.97
CA LYS A 204 -15.14 14.27 0.05
C LYS A 204 -15.11 15.78 0.00
N LYS A 205 -13.97 16.37 0.34
CA LYS A 205 -13.74 17.81 0.26
C LYS A 205 -12.32 18.10 -0.19
N VAL A 206 -12.17 18.71 -1.36
CA VAL A 206 -10.91 19.28 -1.83
C VAL A 206 -10.71 20.61 -1.08
N LEU A 207 -9.57 20.74 -0.41
CA LEU A 207 -9.19 21.94 0.34
C LEU A 207 -8.29 22.85 -0.48
N ASN A 208 -7.39 22.26 -1.27
CA ASN A 208 -6.48 23.01 -2.13
C ASN A 208 -5.97 22.13 -3.27
N GLU A 209 -5.55 22.76 -4.36
CA GLU A 209 -4.89 22.16 -5.51
C GLU A 209 -3.84 23.13 -6.01
N VAL A 210 -2.59 22.68 -6.14
CA VAL A 210 -1.44 23.54 -6.47
C VAL A 210 -0.57 22.84 -7.50
N TYR A 211 -0.38 23.50 -8.64
CA TYR A 211 0.50 23.04 -9.70
C TYR A 211 1.96 23.46 -9.44
N PHE A 212 2.87 22.49 -9.40
CA PHE A 212 4.31 22.70 -9.14
C PHE A 212 5.16 22.80 -10.39
N GLY A 213 4.59 22.61 -11.57
CA GLY A 213 5.30 22.79 -12.85
C GLY A 213 6.23 21.64 -13.23
N ALA A 214 6.28 20.57 -12.45
CA ALA A 214 7.05 19.36 -12.73
C ALA A 214 6.47 18.17 -11.96
N PRO A 215 6.56 16.93 -12.48
CA PRO A 215 6.01 15.70 -11.88
C PRO A 215 6.36 15.55 -10.41
N ILE A 216 5.39 15.06 -9.60
CA ILE A 216 5.56 14.70 -8.20
C ILE A 216 5.48 13.17 -8.09
N TYR A 217 6.63 12.50 -8.20
CA TYR A 217 6.72 11.03 -8.11
C TYR A 217 6.88 10.53 -6.67
N SER A 218 7.22 11.41 -5.74
CA SER A 218 7.47 11.04 -4.35
C SER A 218 6.26 11.35 -3.47
N THR A 219 6.13 10.60 -2.38
CA THR A 219 5.18 10.92 -1.32
C THR A 219 5.56 12.23 -0.64
N PRO A 220 4.65 13.19 -0.46
CA PRO A 220 4.89 14.35 0.40
C PRO A 220 5.24 13.93 1.83
N VAL A 221 6.04 14.73 2.54
CA VAL A 221 6.48 14.43 3.91
C VAL A 221 6.27 15.64 4.80
N VAL A 222 5.82 15.43 6.04
CA VAL A 222 5.72 16.49 7.06
C VAL A 222 6.74 16.24 8.17
N ALA A 223 7.52 17.25 8.46
CA ALA A 223 8.44 17.23 9.59
C ALA A 223 8.54 18.64 10.23
N ASN A 224 8.51 18.71 11.56
CA ASN A 224 8.68 19.95 12.32
C ASN A 224 7.76 21.11 11.84
N GLY A 225 6.50 20.81 11.52
CA GLY A 225 5.52 21.80 11.05
C GLY A 225 5.73 22.30 9.61
N THR A 226 6.60 21.65 8.86
CA THR A 226 6.92 21.97 7.46
C THR A 226 6.50 20.80 6.57
N LEU A 227 5.76 21.09 5.49
CA LEU A 227 5.44 20.14 4.43
C LEU A 227 6.57 20.20 3.38
N TYR A 228 7.12 19.04 3.07
CA TYR A 228 8.11 18.87 2.02
C TYR A 228 7.48 18.16 0.82
N VAL A 229 7.65 18.75 -0.36
CA VAL A 229 7.16 18.22 -1.64
C VAL A 229 8.34 18.13 -2.60
N GLY A 230 8.68 16.90 -3.00
CA GLY A 230 9.72 16.67 -4.00
C GLY A 230 9.10 16.54 -5.38
N THR A 231 9.44 17.46 -6.29
CA THR A 231 9.17 17.30 -7.72
C THR A 231 10.37 16.68 -8.42
N GLN A 232 10.24 16.37 -9.70
CA GLN A 232 11.37 15.89 -10.51
C GLN A 232 12.57 16.87 -10.52
N THR A 233 12.34 18.15 -10.28
CA THR A 233 13.36 19.20 -10.44
C THR A 233 13.71 19.93 -9.14
N HIS A 234 12.82 19.95 -8.14
CA HIS A 234 12.98 20.75 -6.92
C HIS A 234 12.46 20.03 -5.68
N LEU A 235 13.00 20.40 -4.54
CA LEU A 235 12.43 20.13 -3.23
C LEU A 235 11.85 21.41 -2.65
N TYR A 236 10.56 21.42 -2.41
CA TYR A 236 9.86 22.54 -1.77
C TYR A 236 9.68 22.28 -0.28
N ALA A 237 9.94 23.30 0.54
CA ALA A 237 9.67 23.30 1.96
C ALA A 237 8.61 24.38 2.25
N ILE A 238 7.41 23.96 2.66
CA ILE A 238 6.25 24.83 2.83
C ILE A 238 5.91 24.82 4.33
N GLY A 239 6.16 25.93 4.98
CA GLY A 239 5.92 26.16 6.40
C GLY A 239 5.27 27.52 6.66
N LYS A 240 4.93 27.76 7.93
CA LYS A 240 4.49 29.10 8.38
C LYS A 240 5.66 30.03 8.56
#